data_f86c80f4569d307e8fdbc0dd2ea1788c
#
_entry.id   f86c80f4569d307e8fdbc0dd2ea1788c
#
_cell.length_a   1.000
_cell.length_b   1.000
_cell.length_c   1.000
_cell.angle_alpha   90.00
_cell.angle_beta   90.00
_cell.angle_gamma   90.00
#
_symmetry.space_group_name_H-M   'P 1'
#
loop_
_entity.id
_entity.type
_entity.pdbx_description
1 polymer ?
#
loop_
_entity_poly.entity_id
_entity_poly.type
_entity_poly.pdbx_seq_one_letter_code
_entity_poly.pdbx_strand_id
1 'polypeptide(L)'
;MIAFSGAVVRYRRQERPALNGVSLDAPAGVVTAVVGPNGSGKSTLVRALLGRVPLSGGSVSIGGVDTALLSRVDVARRVAVVTQREDAVFPISVRDYVGLGRLPHRGAWSADDADDSAAVAAAMDATEVAAFAGRAIDELSGGEWQRARFARALAQGGEAFVADEPTTFLDVAHAMAVFDVLGRVAREGRAVLLISHDLNLVARFADRLVLLSAGQVAASGAVDDVMRADVLEPVYQWPLVVSRDPAVGAPTLVPLRKSPR
;
A
#
# COMPACT_ATOMS: atom_id res chain seq x y z
N MET A 1 -8.14 -11.47 0.89
CA MET A 1 -7.13 -11.62 1.97
C MET A 1 -5.76 -11.77 1.35
N ILE A 2 -4.75 -11.05 1.86
CA ILE A 2 -3.33 -11.28 1.57
C ILE A 2 -2.72 -12.00 2.77
N ALA A 3 -1.89 -13.03 2.53
CA ALA A 3 -1.19 -13.71 3.62
C ALA A 3 0.26 -14.04 3.22
N PHE A 4 1.16 -13.87 4.18
CA PHE A 4 2.56 -14.31 4.13
C PHE A 4 2.76 -15.37 5.20
N SER A 5 3.38 -16.48 4.85
CA SER A 5 3.66 -17.60 5.75
C SER A 5 5.14 -17.94 5.70
N GLY A 6 5.89 -17.48 6.71
CA GLY A 6 7.32 -17.73 6.82
C GLY A 6 8.15 -17.22 5.64
N ALA A 7 7.72 -16.13 4.99
CA ALA A 7 8.32 -15.64 3.76
C ALA A 7 9.80 -15.22 3.96
N VAL A 8 10.68 -15.74 3.13
CA VAL A 8 12.11 -15.43 3.11
C VAL A 8 12.50 -14.92 1.74
N VAL A 9 13.16 -13.76 1.69
CA VAL A 9 13.74 -13.17 0.47
C VAL A 9 15.20 -12.85 0.69
N ARG A 10 16.07 -13.34 -0.20
CA ARG A 10 17.51 -13.06 -0.20
C ARG A 10 17.93 -12.39 -1.50
N TYR A 11 18.62 -11.27 -1.41
CA TYR A 11 19.28 -10.66 -2.57
C TYR A 11 20.75 -11.13 -2.66
N ARG A 12 21.21 -11.40 -3.88
CA ARG A 12 22.56 -11.99 -4.14
C ARG A 12 23.74 -11.25 -3.50
N ARG A 13 23.59 -9.95 -3.22
CA ARG A 13 24.66 -9.10 -2.67
C ARG A 13 24.48 -8.74 -1.20
N GLN A 14 23.51 -9.34 -0.52
CA GLN A 14 23.22 -9.06 0.88
C GLN A 14 23.51 -10.29 1.74
N GLU A 15 24.26 -10.10 2.81
CA GLU A 15 24.55 -11.19 3.78
C GLU A 15 23.28 -11.61 4.53
N ARG A 16 22.44 -10.64 4.88
CA ARG A 16 21.20 -10.90 5.61
C ARG A 16 20.00 -10.94 4.64
N PRO A 17 19.02 -11.82 4.91
CA PRO A 17 17.78 -11.82 4.12
C PRO A 17 17.05 -10.49 4.31
N ALA A 18 16.48 -9.98 3.20
CA ALA A 18 15.64 -8.79 3.23
C ALA A 18 14.26 -9.05 3.85
N LEU A 19 13.76 -10.29 3.76
CA LEU A 19 12.68 -10.85 4.58
C LEU A 19 13.19 -12.15 5.18
N ASN A 20 12.95 -12.37 6.47
CA ASN A 20 13.49 -13.49 7.24
C ASN A 20 12.39 -14.15 8.07
N GLY A 21 11.61 -15.01 7.42
CA GLY A 21 10.52 -15.73 8.08
C GLY A 21 9.30 -14.87 8.38
N VAL A 22 8.99 -13.89 7.50
CA VAL A 22 7.86 -12.98 7.70
C VAL A 22 6.54 -13.73 7.58
N SER A 23 5.73 -13.67 8.64
CA SER A 23 4.34 -14.13 8.66
C SER A 23 3.43 -12.97 9.05
N LEU A 24 2.48 -12.64 8.18
CA LEU A 24 1.45 -11.63 8.42
C LEU A 24 0.24 -11.90 7.53
N ASP A 25 -0.90 -11.37 7.93
CA ASP A 25 -2.13 -11.38 7.15
C ASP A 25 -2.73 -9.97 7.06
N ALA A 26 -3.30 -9.68 5.90
CA ALA A 26 -4.18 -8.52 5.66
C ALA A 26 -5.56 -9.05 5.26
N PRO A 27 -6.51 -9.11 6.21
CA PRO A 27 -7.85 -9.60 5.96
C PRO A 27 -8.63 -8.73 4.97
N ALA A 28 -9.64 -9.31 4.33
CA ALA A 28 -10.60 -8.57 3.55
C ALA A 28 -11.42 -7.64 4.47
N GLY A 29 -11.77 -6.47 3.98
CA GLY A 29 -12.54 -5.49 4.75
C GLY A 29 -11.74 -4.69 5.77
N VAL A 30 -10.39 -4.85 5.79
CA VAL A 30 -9.50 -4.28 6.81
C VAL A 30 -8.36 -3.52 6.16
N VAL A 31 -8.04 -2.35 6.70
CA VAL A 31 -6.81 -1.63 6.38
C VAL A 31 -5.70 -2.13 7.29
N THR A 32 -4.81 -2.97 6.74
CA THR A 32 -3.61 -3.42 7.44
C THR A 32 -2.42 -2.58 7.01
N ALA A 33 -1.82 -1.87 7.94
CA ALA A 33 -0.64 -1.07 7.66
C ALA A 33 0.65 -1.76 8.09
N VAL A 34 1.65 -1.70 7.23
CA VAL A 34 3.01 -2.17 7.52
C VAL A 34 3.92 -0.96 7.70
N VAL A 35 4.47 -0.84 8.88
CA VAL A 35 5.37 0.25 9.28
C VAL A 35 6.74 -0.29 9.69
N GLY A 36 7.70 0.58 9.86
CA GLY A 36 9.05 0.22 10.30
C GLY A 36 10.11 1.15 9.71
N PRO A 37 11.34 1.13 10.24
CA PRO A 37 12.43 1.98 9.77
C PRO A 37 12.84 1.68 8.32
N ASN A 38 13.63 2.56 7.72
CA ASN A 38 14.23 2.33 6.41
C ASN A 38 15.07 1.06 6.43
N GLY A 39 14.97 0.25 5.38
CA GLY A 39 15.67 -1.04 5.31
C GLY A 39 15.01 -2.19 6.09
N SER A 40 13.86 -1.99 6.73
CA SER A 40 13.16 -3.06 7.46
C SER A 40 12.56 -4.18 6.59
N GLY A 41 12.48 -3.98 5.25
CA GLY A 41 11.95 -4.99 4.33
C GLY A 41 10.61 -4.64 3.68
N LYS A 42 9.99 -3.49 3.99
CA LYS A 42 8.65 -3.09 3.49
C LYS A 42 8.50 -3.17 1.97
N SER A 43 9.40 -2.55 1.22
CA SER A 43 9.35 -2.60 -0.26
C SER A 43 9.65 -4.00 -0.81
N THR A 44 10.43 -4.81 -0.09
CA THR A 44 10.66 -6.21 -0.46
C THR A 44 9.40 -7.05 -0.26
N LEU A 45 8.63 -6.76 0.78
CA LEU A 45 7.33 -7.39 1.05
C LEU A 45 6.36 -7.15 -0.12
N VAL A 46 6.23 -5.90 -0.59
CA VAL A 46 5.41 -5.57 -1.77
C VAL A 46 5.93 -6.29 -3.03
N ARG A 47 7.24 -6.30 -3.25
CA ARG A 47 7.84 -6.99 -4.41
C ARG A 47 7.60 -8.51 -4.37
N ALA A 48 7.64 -9.12 -3.18
CA ALA A 48 7.36 -10.54 -3.00
C ALA A 48 5.89 -10.85 -3.30
N LEU A 49 4.96 -10.04 -2.77
CA LEU A 49 3.53 -10.17 -3.06
C LEU A 49 3.21 -10.11 -4.55
N LEU A 50 3.87 -9.20 -5.27
CA LEU A 50 3.68 -9.01 -6.72
C LEU A 50 4.48 -10.00 -7.59
N GLY A 51 5.14 -10.99 -6.99
CA GLY A 51 5.99 -11.94 -7.73
C GLY A 51 7.19 -11.30 -8.44
N ARG A 52 7.61 -10.09 -8.02
CA ARG A 52 8.75 -9.36 -8.63
C ARG A 52 10.11 -9.82 -8.07
N VAL A 53 10.12 -10.54 -6.96
CA VAL A 53 11.30 -11.18 -6.38
C VAL A 53 10.93 -12.60 -5.96
N PRO A 54 11.81 -13.59 -6.19
CA PRO A 54 11.55 -14.96 -5.78
C PRO A 54 11.66 -15.09 -4.26
N LEU A 55 10.82 -15.94 -3.68
CA LEU A 55 10.99 -16.39 -2.30
C LEU A 55 12.09 -17.43 -2.23
N SER A 56 12.90 -17.37 -1.17
CA SER A 56 13.88 -18.42 -0.82
C SER A 56 13.29 -19.44 0.18
N GLY A 57 12.12 -19.14 0.73
CA GLY A 57 11.36 -19.99 1.65
C GLY A 57 10.02 -19.36 2.01
N GLY A 58 9.12 -20.16 2.55
CA GLY A 58 7.77 -19.76 2.87
C GLY A 58 6.88 -19.58 1.64
N SER A 59 5.73 -18.96 1.82
CA SER A 59 4.75 -18.69 0.75
C SER A 59 4.07 -17.34 0.90
N VAL A 60 3.48 -16.85 -0.19
CA VAL A 60 2.62 -15.66 -0.22
C VAL A 60 1.35 -16.03 -0.98
N SER A 61 0.19 -15.68 -0.43
CA SER A 61 -1.09 -15.97 -1.06
C SER A 61 -1.99 -14.75 -1.16
N ILE A 62 -2.85 -14.75 -2.19
CA ILE A 62 -3.88 -13.74 -2.44
C ILE A 62 -5.20 -14.50 -2.63
N GLY A 63 -6.22 -14.19 -1.82
CA GLY A 63 -7.49 -14.91 -1.85
C GLY A 63 -7.36 -16.42 -1.57
N GLY A 64 -6.32 -16.83 -0.81
CA GLY A 64 -6.03 -18.24 -0.54
C GLY A 64 -5.23 -18.96 -1.63
N VAL A 65 -4.91 -18.30 -2.75
CA VAL A 65 -4.11 -18.89 -3.85
C VAL A 65 -2.66 -18.45 -3.72
N ASP A 66 -1.73 -19.39 -3.71
CA ASP A 66 -0.28 -19.11 -3.67
C ASP A 66 0.14 -18.33 -4.92
N THR A 67 0.83 -17.21 -4.72
CA THR A 67 1.31 -16.34 -5.82
C THR A 67 2.33 -17.04 -6.73
N ALA A 68 3.01 -18.08 -6.24
CA ALA A 68 3.91 -18.89 -7.05
C ALA A 68 3.19 -19.68 -8.15
N LEU A 69 1.88 -19.93 -8.00
CA LEU A 69 1.02 -20.61 -8.97
C LEU A 69 0.34 -19.66 -9.95
N LEU A 70 0.45 -18.35 -9.72
CA LEU A 70 -0.20 -17.33 -10.51
C LEU A 70 0.73 -16.77 -11.59
N SER A 71 0.19 -16.55 -12.78
CA SER A 71 0.88 -15.72 -13.78
C SER A 71 0.93 -14.26 -13.33
N ARG A 72 1.82 -13.46 -13.93
CA ARG A 72 1.86 -12.00 -13.64
C ARG A 72 0.54 -11.30 -13.95
N VAL A 73 -0.18 -11.75 -14.97
CA VAL A 73 -1.50 -11.22 -15.34
C VAL A 73 -2.54 -11.59 -14.27
N ASP A 74 -2.49 -12.83 -13.76
CA ASP A 74 -3.42 -13.27 -12.71
C ASP A 74 -3.17 -12.52 -11.40
N VAL A 75 -1.92 -12.27 -11.02
CA VAL A 75 -1.59 -11.40 -9.88
C VAL A 75 -2.14 -9.98 -10.12
N ALA A 76 -1.96 -9.42 -11.33
CA ALA A 76 -2.44 -8.08 -11.65
C ALA A 76 -3.99 -7.98 -11.70
N ARG A 77 -4.70 -9.06 -11.99
CA ARG A 77 -6.16 -9.12 -11.88
C ARG A 77 -6.65 -9.17 -10.44
N ARG A 78 -5.85 -9.67 -9.51
CA ARG A 78 -6.20 -9.84 -8.09
C ARG A 78 -5.76 -8.68 -7.22
N VAL A 79 -4.67 -7.99 -7.57
CA VAL A 79 -4.05 -6.95 -6.74
C VAL A 79 -3.89 -5.66 -7.51
N ALA A 80 -4.62 -4.64 -7.10
CA ALA A 80 -4.39 -3.27 -7.54
C ALA A 80 -3.24 -2.64 -6.74
N VAL A 81 -2.39 -1.86 -7.40
CA VAL A 81 -1.20 -1.30 -6.75
C VAL A 81 -1.00 0.17 -7.07
N VAL A 82 -0.82 0.98 -6.01
CA VAL A 82 -0.23 2.31 -6.09
C VAL A 82 1.19 2.21 -5.56
N THR A 83 2.19 2.45 -6.43
CA THR A 83 3.61 2.35 -6.08
C THR A 83 4.12 3.66 -5.48
N GLN A 84 5.25 3.65 -4.77
CA GLN A 84 5.83 4.83 -4.15
C GLN A 84 6.20 5.92 -5.17
N ARG A 85 6.76 5.52 -6.31
CA ARG A 85 7.17 6.43 -7.40
C ARG A 85 6.61 5.96 -8.72
N GLU A 86 6.06 6.88 -9.44
CA GLU A 86 5.60 6.71 -10.80
C GLU A 86 5.67 8.08 -11.46
N ASP A 87 6.45 8.17 -12.52
CA ASP A 87 6.62 9.41 -13.28
C ASP A 87 5.67 9.41 -14.49
N ALA A 88 5.12 10.56 -14.81
CA ALA A 88 4.37 10.77 -16.05
C ALA A 88 5.37 10.78 -17.22
N VAL A 89 5.51 9.64 -17.92
CA VAL A 89 6.54 9.47 -18.97
C VAL A 89 6.04 9.95 -20.33
N PHE A 90 4.72 9.95 -20.55
CA PHE A 90 4.10 10.30 -21.84
C PHE A 90 2.91 11.24 -21.62
N PRO A 91 2.66 12.21 -22.52
CA PRO A 91 1.54 13.14 -22.43
C PRO A 91 0.24 12.47 -22.90
N ILE A 92 -0.27 11.49 -22.13
CA ILE A 92 -1.56 10.86 -22.37
C ILE A 92 -2.64 11.50 -21.49
N SER A 93 -3.90 11.40 -21.91
CA SER A 93 -5.00 11.95 -21.12
C SER A 93 -5.17 11.20 -19.79
N VAL A 94 -5.72 11.88 -18.77
CA VAL A 94 -6.06 11.24 -17.49
C VAL A 94 -6.97 10.04 -17.70
N ARG A 95 -7.95 10.12 -18.60
CA ARG A 95 -8.85 9.00 -18.94
C ARG A 95 -8.06 7.80 -19.46
N ASP A 96 -7.16 8.02 -20.41
CA ASP A 96 -6.35 6.95 -21.02
C ASP A 96 -5.41 6.34 -19.97
N TYR A 97 -4.79 7.17 -19.15
CA TYR A 97 -3.96 6.70 -18.04
C TYR A 97 -4.73 5.82 -17.05
N VAL A 98 -5.93 6.23 -16.65
CA VAL A 98 -6.80 5.41 -15.77
C VAL A 98 -7.19 4.11 -16.48
N GLY A 99 -7.46 4.18 -17.79
CA GLY A 99 -7.74 3.03 -18.65
C GLY A 99 -6.63 1.98 -18.68
N LEU A 100 -5.35 2.37 -18.46
CA LEU A 100 -4.25 1.40 -18.30
C LEU A 100 -4.48 0.41 -17.16
N GLY A 101 -5.27 0.78 -16.15
CA GLY A 101 -5.66 -0.14 -15.07
C GLY A 101 -6.41 -1.36 -15.59
N ARG A 102 -7.09 -1.27 -16.72
CA ARG A 102 -7.87 -2.38 -17.31
C ARG A 102 -7.04 -3.35 -18.15
N LEU A 103 -5.76 -3.03 -18.45
CA LEU A 103 -4.90 -3.90 -19.26
C LEU A 103 -4.85 -5.38 -18.82
N PRO A 104 -4.81 -5.72 -17.52
CA PRO A 104 -4.82 -7.13 -17.10
C PRO A 104 -6.10 -7.89 -17.48
N HIS A 105 -7.20 -7.19 -17.69
CA HIS A 105 -8.52 -7.79 -18.01
C HIS A 105 -8.76 -7.91 -19.52
N ARG A 106 -8.01 -7.16 -20.34
CA ARG A 106 -8.14 -7.19 -21.80
C ARG A 106 -7.48 -8.44 -22.38
N GLY A 107 -8.16 -9.08 -23.31
CA GLY A 107 -7.57 -10.09 -24.17
C GLY A 107 -6.63 -9.47 -25.20
N ALA A 108 -5.74 -10.24 -25.81
CA ALA A 108 -4.76 -9.76 -26.81
C ALA A 108 -5.40 -9.03 -28.01
N TRP A 109 -6.69 -9.20 -28.24
CA TRP A 109 -7.44 -8.68 -29.40
C TRP A 109 -8.79 -8.04 -29.04
N SER A 110 -9.06 -7.75 -27.76
CA SER A 110 -10.33 -7.13 -27.37
C SER A 110 -10.26 -5.61 -27.61
N ALA A 111 -11.27 -5.10 -28.31
CA ALA A 111 -11.60 -3.66 -28.34
C ALA A 111 -12.03 -3.21 -26.93
N ASP A 112 -12.11 -1.88 -26.70
CA ASP A 112 -12.63 -1.34 -25.45
C ASP A 112 -14.02 -1.93 -25.15
N ASP A 113 -14.13 -2.62 -24.02
CA ASP A 113 -15.36 -3.20 -23.56
C ASP A 113 -16.17 -2.14 -22.78
N ALA A 114 -17.50 -2.22 -22.86
CA ALA A 114 -18.38 -1.33 -22.11
C ALA A 114 -18.12 -1.42 -20.59
N ASP A 115 -17.80 -2.62 -20.10
CA ASP A 115 -17.45 -2.86 -18.71
C ASP A 115 -16.14 -2.16 -18.29
N ASP A 116 -15.15 -2.09 -19.19
CA ASP A 116 -13.90 -1.36 -18.97
C ASP A 116 -14.15 0.15 -18.88
N SER A 117 -14.99 0.68 -19.78
CA SER A 117 -15.36 2.09 -19.76
C SER A 117 -16.13 2.49 -18.50
N ALA A 118 -17.04 1.63 -18.03
CA ALA A 118 -17.78 1.85 -16.78
C ALA A 118 -16.84 1.81 -15.55
N ALA A 119 -15.91 0.86 -15.49
CA ALA A 119 -14.94 0.75 -14.41
C ALA A 119 -14.00 1.98 -14.35
N VAL A 120 -13.56 2.49 -15.52
CA VAL A 120 -12.76 3.70 -15.63
C VAL A 120 -13.54 4.91 -15.12
N ALA A 121 -14.79 5.10 -15.57
CA ALA A 121 -15.64 6.21 -15.14
C ALA A 121 -15.87 6.19 -13.64
N ALA A 122 -16.26 5.06 -13.07
CA ALA A 122 -16.47 4.90 -11.63
C ALA A 122 -15.20 5.17 -10.80
N ALA A 123 -14.04 4.73 -11.28
CA ALA A 123 -12.76 5.01 -10.61
C ALA A 123 -12.40 6.49 -10.65
N MET A 124 -12.66 7.18 -11.77
CA MET A 124 -12.42 8.61 -11.91
C MET A 124 -13.34 9.43 -11.02
N ASP A 125 -14.61 9.06 -10.89
CA ASP A 125 -15.58 9.71 -10.00
C ASP A 125 -15.17 9.49 -8.53
N ALA A 126 -14.80 8.26 -8.16
CA ALA A 126 -14.39 7.91 -6.79
C ALA A 126 -13.15 8.67 -6.30
N THR A 127 -12.33 9.20 -7.21
CA THR A 127 -11.10 9.95 -6.91
C THR A 127 -11.17 11.42 -7.33
N GLU A 128 -12.35 11.90 -7.77
CA GLU A 128 -12.59 13.29 -8.16
C GLU A 128 -11.66 13.78 -9.30
N VAL A 129 -11.35 12.89 -10.25
CA VAL A 129 -10.51 13.22 -11.42
C VAL A 129 -11.31 13.33 -12.72
N ALA A 130 -12.62 13.08 -12.70
CA ALA A 130 -13.49 13.13 -13.86
C ALA A 130 -13.51 14.52 -14.53
N ALA A 131 -13.42 15.59 -13.74
CA ALA A 131 -13.44 16.97 -14.23
C ALA A 131 -12.28 17.32 -15.18
N PHE A 132 -11.15 16.59 -15.10
CA PHE A 132 -9.98 16.80 -15.94
C PHE A 132 -9.57 15.56 -16.75
N ALA A 133 -10.57 14.75 -17.11
CA ALA A 133 -10.39 13.51 -17.90
C ALA A 133 -9.58 13.68 -19.19
N GLY A 134 -9.73 14.80 -19.87
CA GLY A 134 -9.05 15.12 -21.13
C GLY A 134 -7.70 15.82 -20.97
N ARG A 135 -7.30 16.23 -19.75
CA ARG A 135 -5.98 16.86 -19.51
C ARG A 135 -4.87 15.83 -19.64
N ALA A 136 -3.70 16.26 -20.05
CA ALA A 136 -2.52 15.43 -20.07
C ALA A 136 -2.00 15.21 -18.62
N ILE A 137 -1.49 14.01 -18.33
CA ILE A 137 -1.04 13.65 -16.98
C ILE A 137 0.18 14.44 -16.50
N ASP A 138 1.00 14.94 -17.40
CA ASP A 138 2.17 15.80 -17.12
C ASP A 138 1.79 17.26 -16.79
N GLU A 139 0.53 17.65 -17.02
CA GLU A 139 -0.02 18.97 -16.64
C GLU A 139 -0.65 18.97 -15.23
N LEU A 140 -0.69 17.82 -14.56
CA LEU A 140 -1.33 17.68 -13.26
C LEU A 140 -0.45 18.21 -12.12
N SER A 141 -1.07 18.84 -11.12
CA SER A 141 -0.43 19.07 -9.83
C SER A 141 -0.11 17.73 -9.13
N GLY A 142 0.80 17.75 -8.14
CA GLY A 142 1.15 16.53 -7.40
C GLY A 142 -0.05 15.81 -6.77
N GLY A 143 -1.01 16.56 -6.21
CA GLY A 143 -2.23 15.99 -5.65
C GLY A 143 -3.19 15.44 -6.70
N GLU A 144 -3.36 16.12 -7.84
CA GLU A 144 -4.16 15.63 -8.97
C GLU A 144 -3.54 14.36 -9.56
N TRP A 145 -2.22 14.35 -9.75
CA TRP A 145 -1.48 13.18 -10.19
C TRP A 145 -1.68 11.98 -9.26
N GLN A 146 -1.57 12.20 -7.95
CA GLN A 146 -1.79 11.13 -6.98
C GLN A 146 -3.23 10.58 -7.08
N ARG A 147 -4.26 11.44 -7.19
CA ARG A 147 -5.64 10.98 -7.40
C ARG A 147 -5.81 10.19 -8.70
N ALA A 148 -5.17 10.61 -9.79
CA ALA A 148 -5.18 9.86 -11.05
C ALA A 148 -4.54 8.46 -10.91
N ARG A 149 -3.44 8.34 -10.15
CA ARG A 149 -2.81 7.05 -9.83
C ARG A 149 -3.74 6.14 -9.03
N PHE A 150 -4.46 6.69 -8.06
CA PHE A 150 -5.48 5.95 -7.32
C PHE A 150 -6.65 5.54 -8.22
N ALA A 151 -7.12 6.43 -9.11
CA ALA A 151 -8.14 6.10 -10.10
C ALA A 151 -7.71 4.90 -10.96
N ARG A 152 -6.48 4.90 -11.48
CA ARG A 152 -5.95 3.78 -12.26
C ARG A 152 -5.94 2.48 -11.45
N ALA A 153 -5.50 2.52 -10.19
CA ALA A 153 -5.49 1.34 -9.33
C ALA A 153 -6.91 0.86 -8.99
N LEU A 154 -7.87 1.79 -8.79
CA LEU A 154 -9.28 1.43 -8.60
C LEU A 154 -9.88 0.80 -9.85
N ALA A 155 -9.61 1.36 -11.03
CA ALA A 155 -10.05 0.81 -12.31
C ALA A 155 -9.49 -0.60 -12.57
N GLN A 156 -8.26 -0.88 -12.09
CA GLN A 156 -7.68 -2.22 -12.17
C GLN A 156 -8.54 -3.26 -11.42
N GLY A 157 -9.17 -2.86 -10.30
CA GLY A 157 -10.02 -3.77 -9.53
C GLY A 157 -9.21 -4.81 -8.74
N GLY A 158 -9.82 -5.96 -8.51
CA GLY A 158 -9.21 -7.07 -7.75
C GLY A 158 -9.68 -7.13 -6.29
N GLU A 159 -9.31 -8.22 -5.63
CA GLU A 159 -9.70 -8.54 -4.24
C GLU A 159 -8.78 -7.93 -3.19
N ALA A 160 -7.64 -7.35 -3.64
CA ALA A 160 -6.68 -6.69 -2.78
C ALA A 160 -6.19 -5.37 -3.36
N PHE A 161 -5.87 -4.43 -2.49
CA PHE A 161 -5.32 -3.11 -2.83
C PHE A 161 -4.04 -2.86 -2.03
N VAL A 162 -2.97 -2.52 -2.72
CA VAL A 162 -1.67 -2.22 -2.12
C VAL A 162 -1.34 -0.76 -2.37
N ALA A 163 -1.04 -0.02 -1.31
CA ALA A 163 -0.56 1.35 -1.39
C ALA A 163 0.83 1.45 -0.74
N ASP A 164 1.85 1.66 -1.56
CA ASP A 164 3.24 1.77 -1.10
C ASP A 164 3.63 3.24 -0.99
N GLU A 165 3.72 3.74 0.26
CA GLU A 165 4.05 5.12 0.63
C GLU A 165 3.17 6.17 -0.11
N PRO A 166 1.84 6.04 -0.08
CA PRO A 166 0.95 6.77 -0.98
C PRO A 166 0.81 8.27 -0.65
N THR A 167 1.24 8.70 0.53
CA THR A 167 1.11 10.08 1.01
C THR A 167 2.42 10.88 0.96
N THR A 168 3.49 10.27 0.48
CA THR A 168 4.79 10.94 0.35
C THR A 168 4.69 12.15 -0.59
N PHE A 169 5.15 13.31 -0.14
CA PHE A 169 5.09 14.60 -0.85
C PHE A 169 3.69 15.21 -1.01
N LEU A 170 2.68 14.71 -0.34
CA LEU A 170 1.34 15.31 -0.32
C LEU A 170 1.19 16.28 0.86
N ASP A 171 0.41 17.32 0.65
CA ASP A 171 -0.09 18.13 1.76
C ASP A 171 -1.16 17.37 2.57
N VAL A 172 -1.57 17.95 3.69
CA VAL A 172 -2.51 17.31 4.63
C VAL A 172 -3.83 16.96 3.95
N ALA A 173 -4.40 17.85 3.15
CA ALA A 173 -5.72 17.64 2.53
C ALA A 173 -5.68 16.47 1.54
N HIS A 174 -4.66 16.42 0.70
CA HIS A 174 -4.47 15.33 -0.26
C HIS A 174 -4.13 14.00 0.42
N ALA A 175 -3.36 14.03 1.51
CA ALA A 175 -3.08 12.83 2.31
C ALA A 175 -4.36 12.26 2.92
N MET A 176 -5.24 13.11 3.49
CA MET A 176 -6.53 12.68 4.05
C MET A 176 -7.42 12.04 2.96
N ALA A 177 -7.52 12.66 1.78
CA ALA A 177 -8.29 12.09 0.66
C ALA A 177 -7.80 10.68 0.26
N VAL A 178 -6.49 10.43 0.31
CA VAL A 178 -5.92 9.11 0.08
C VAL A 178 -6.41 8.09 1.12
N PHE A 179 -6.39 8.43 2.40
CA PHE A 179 -6.87 7.54 3.46
C PHE A 179 -8.37 7.28 3.37
N ASP A 180 -9.17 8.28 2.97
CA ASP A 180 -10.61 8.10 2.73
C ASP A 180 -10.88 7.10 1.61
N VAL A 181 -10.10 7.14 0.53
CA VAL A 181 -10.17 6.15 -0.56
C VAL A 181 -9.80 4.75 -0.05
N LEU A 182 -8.71 4.60 0.71
CA LEU A 182 -8.29 3.31 1.26
C LEU A 182 -9.35 2.72 2.21
N GLY A 183 -9.92 3.54 3.09
CA GLY A 183 -11.00 3.14 3.97
C GLY A 183 -12.26 2.71 3.22
N ARG A 184 -12.60 3.38 2.10
CA ARG A 184 -13.72 2.99 1.22
C ARG A 184 -13.45 1.64 0.58
N VAL A 185 -12.26 1.44 0.00
CA VAL A 185 -11.84 0.17 -0.61
C VAL A 185 -11.93 -0.99 0.38
N ALA A 186 -11.53 -0.77 1.63
CA ALA A 186 -11.69 -1.78 2.68
C ALA A 186 -13.17 -2.07 2.97
N ARG A 187 -14.00 -1.03 3.15
CA ARG A 187 -15.46 -1.21 3.38
C ARG A 187 -16.18 -1.93 2.24
N GLU A 188 -15.65 -1.87 1.02
CA GLU A 188 -16.12 -2.67 -0.14
C GLU A 188 -15.72 -4.15 -0.06
N GLY A 189 -15.06 -4.59 1.01
CA GLY A 189 -14.67 -5.96 1.25
C GLY A 189 -13.32 -6.37 0.67
N ARG A 190 -12.52 -5.43 0.15
CA ARG A 190 -11.16 -5.71 -0.33
C ARG A 190 -10.17 -5.76 0.82
N ALA A 191 -9.09 -6.53 0.66
CA ALA A 191 -7.95 -6.47 1.57
C ALA A 191 -7.08 -5.24 1.22
N VAL A 192 -6.83 -4.36 2.17
CA VAL A 192 -5.95 -3.19 1.95
C VAL A 192 -4.64 -3.40 2.70
N LEU A 193 -3.52 -3.38 1.96
CA LEU A 193 -2.17 -3.40 2.50
C LEU A 193 -1.51 -2.03 2.27
N LEU A 194 -1.38 -1.25 3.33
CA LEU A 194 -0.77 0.07 3.32
C LEU A 194 0.66 -0.01 3.83
N ILE A 195 1.63 0.42 3.03
CA ILE A 195 3.00 0.63 3.49
C ILE A 195 3.17 2.11 3.79
N SER A 196 3.64 2.45 4.99
CA SER A 196 3.91 3.83 5.37
C SER A 196 5.03 3.93 6.39
N HIS A 197 5.66 5.10 6.44
CA HIS A 197 6.58 5.49 7.51
C HIS A 197 5.96 6.48 8.50
N ASP A 198 4.79 7.03 8.20
CA ASP A 198 4.06 7.95 9.07
C ASP A 198 3.18 7.20 10.06
N LEU A 199 3.74 6.93 11.24
CA LEU A 199 3.05 6.21 12.31
C LEU A 199 1.80 6.95 12.81
N ASN A 200 1.82 8.27 12.85
CA ASN A 200 0.70 9.05 13.38
C ASN A 200 -0.49 9.06 12.43
N LEU A 201 -0.26 9.17 11.13
CA LEU A 201 -1.33 9.03 10.14
C LEU A 201 -1.88 7.62 10.12
N VAL A 202 -1.00 6.62 10.08
CA VAL A 202 -1.42 5.21 10.07
C VAL A 202 -2.24 4.86 11.30
N ALA A 203 -1.86 5.34 12.49
CA ALA A 203 -2.59 5.09 13.73
C ALA A 203 -4.04 5.63 13.73
N ARG A 204 -4.36 6.58 12.87
CA ARG A 204 -5.71 7.15 12.75
C ARG A 204 -6.62 6.39 11.78
N PHE A 205 -6.04 5.73 10.78
CA PHE A 205 -6.78 5.20 9.65
C PHE A 205 -6.67 3.69 9.44
N ALA A 206 -5.65 3.05 10.01
CA ALA A 206 -5.50 1.60 9.92
C ALA A 206 -6.28 0.89 11.03
N ASP A 207 -6.81 -0.29 10.70
CA ASP A 207 -7.45 -1.18 11.66
C ASP A 207 -6.41 -2.09 12.34
N ARG A 208 -5.36 -2.45 11.60
CA ARG A 208 -4.28 -3.34 12.06
C ARG A 208 -2.92 -2.76 11.68
N LEU A 209 -1.95 -3.01 12.56
CA LEU A 209 -0.57 -2.61 12.36
C LEU A 209 0.36 -3.82 12.35
N VAL A 210 1.35 -3.78 11.46
CA VAL A 210 2.48 -4.72 11.43
C VAL A 210 3.77 -3.89 11.47
N LEU A 211 4.56 -4.07 12.52
CA LEU A 211 5.85 -3.41 12.68
C LEU A 211 6.95 -4.33 12.15
N LEU A 212 7.61 -3.92 11.07
CA LEU A 212 8.76 -4.63 10.50
C LEU A 212 10.07 -4.05 11.01
N SER A 213 11.00 -4.93 11.39
CA SER A 213 12.36 -4.59 11.78
C SER A 213 13.32 -5.63 11.25
N ALA A 214 14.39 -5.21 10.57
CA ALA A 214 15.45 -6.09 10.07
C ALA A 214 14.94 -7.34 9.31
N GLY A 215 13.89 -7.18 8.51
CA GLY A 215 13.30 -8.26 7.72
C GLY A 215 12.38 -9.20 8.50
N GLN A 216 12.02 -8.90 9.74
CA GLN A 216 11.15 -9.69 10.59
C GLN A 216 9.97 -8.88 11.11
N VAL A 217 8.87 -9.54 11.48
CA VAL A 217 7.76 -8.92 12.19
C VAL A 217 8.17 -8.76 13.65
N ALA A 218 8.35 -7.53 14.09
CA ALA A 218 8.67 -7.21 15.49
C ALA A 218 7.40 -7.18 16.35
N ALA A 219 6.28 -6.70 15.81
CA ALA A 219 4.98 -6.71 16.45
C ALA A 219 3.87 -6.66 15.39
N SER A 220 2.70 -7.23 15.70
CA SER A 220 1.50 -7.13 14.88
C SER A 220 0.24 -7.25 15.73
N GLY A 221 -0.82 -6.53 15.37
CA GLY A 221 -2.08 -6.55 16.12
C GLY A 221 -2.96 -5.36 15.82
N ALA A 222 -3.86 -5.04 16.74
CA ALA A 222 -4.59 -3.77 16.70
C ALA A 222 -3.61 -2.60 16.83
N VAL A 223 -4.03 -1.43 16.36
CA VAL A 223 -3.18 -0.23 16.41
C VAL A 223 -2.67 0.06 17.81
N ASP A 224 -3.53 -0.08 18.82
CA ASP A 224 -3.19 0.17 20.23
C ASP A 224 -2.16 -0.82 20.80
N ASP A 225 -2.12 -2.05 20.28
CA ASP A 225 -1.17 -3.08 20.75
C ASP A 225 0.25 -2.80 20.24
N VAL A 226 0.37 -2.20 19.06
CA VAL A 226 1.66 -1.93 18.40
C VAL A 226 2.17 -0.53 18.67
N MET A 227 1.26 0.46 18.76
CA MET A 227 1.60 1.87 19.05
C MET A 227 1.88 2.10 20.53
N ARG A 228 2.90 1.44 21.05
CA ARG A 228 3.37 1.53 22.44
C ARG A 228 4.85 1.85 22.47
N ALA A 229 5.28 2.63 23.46
CA ALA A 229 6.68 3.03 23.61
C ALA A 229 7.61 1.82 23.76
N ASP A 230 7.25 0.85 24.60
CA ASP A 230 8.02 -0.38 24.83
C ASP A 230 8.16 -1.27 23.59
N VAL A 231 7.24 -1.17 22.62
CA VAL A 231 7.28 -1.88 21.32
C VAL A 231 8.10 -1.10 20.29
N LEU A 232 7.94 0.22 20.24
CA LEU A 232 8.51 1.06 19.18
C LEU A 232 9.95 1.49 19.45
N GLU A 233 10.31 1.81 20.71
CA GLU A 233 11.66 2.26 21.06
C GLU A 233 12.79 1.28 20.67
N PRO A 234 12.66 -0.04 20.91
CA PRO A 234 13.68 -1.00 20.48
C PRO A 234 13.88 -1.04 18.97
N VAL A 235 12.80 -0.81 18.18
CA VAL A 235 12.83 -0.87 16.72
C VAL A 235 13.39 0.41 16.12
N TYR A 236 12.95 1.57 16.61
CA TYR A 236 13.40 2.87 16.11
C TYR A 236 14.69 3.36 16.77
N GLN A 237 15.14 2.72 17.85
CA GLN A 237 16.35 3.07 18.63
C GLN A 237 16.37 4.54 19.07
N TRP A 238 15.20 5.05 19.42
CA TRP A 238 15.00 6.44 19.82
C TRP A 238 13.98 6.53 20.96
N PRO A 239 14.24 7.33 22.01
CA PRO A 239 13.29 7.54 23.09
C PRO A 239 12.04 8.28 22.55
N LEU A 240 10.88 7.77 22.89
CA LEU A 240 9.60 8.31 22.45
C LEU A 240 8.51 8.14 23.51
N VAL A 241 7.47 8.94 23.40
CA VAL A 241 6.25 8.79 24.19
C VAL A 241 5.11 8.52 23.22
N VAL A 242 4.19 7.65 23.61
CA VAL A 242 2.92 7.49 22.94
C VAL A 242 1.83 8.06 23.85
N SER A 243 1.13 9.06 23.35
CA SER A 243 -0.02 9.68 23.98
C SER A 243 -1.28 9.43 23.15
N ARG A 244 -2.43 9.88 23.63
CA ARG A 244 -3.66 9.86 22.83
C ARG A 244 -3.99 11.26 22.33
N ASP A 245 -4.33 11.37 21.06
CA ASP A 245 -4.85 12.59 20.48
C ASP A 245 -6.21 12.91 21.12
N PRO A 246 -6.38 14.09 21.72
CA PRO A 246 -7.62 14.42 22.44
C PRO A 246 -8.84 14.58 21.53
N ALA A 247 -8.65 14.87 20.24
CA ALA A 247 -9.74 15.09 19.30
C ALA A 247 -10.30 13.77 18.71
N VAL A 248 -9.43 12.80 18.46
CA VAL A 248 -9.81 11.56 17.76
C VAL A 248 -9.51 10.29 18.56
N GLY A 249 -8.85 10.41 19.71
CA GLY A 249 -8.52 9.28 20.60
C GLY A 249 -7.44 8.34 20.05
N ALA A 250 -6.88 8.60 18.86
CA ALA A 250 -5.87 7.75 18.25
C ALA A 250 -4.51 7.86 18.98
N PRO A 251 -3.72 6.79 19.05
CA PRO A 251 -2.37 6.86 19.56
C PRO A 251 -1.52 7.84 18.72
N THR A 252 -0.75 8.66 19.40
CA THR A 252 0.15 9.64 18.77
C THR A 252 1.55 9.49 19.33
N LEU A 253 2.51 9.22 18.46
CA LEU A 253 3.93 9.11 18.78
C LEU A 253 4.58 10.50 18.80
N VAL A 254 5.29 10.79 19.89
CA VAL A 254 6.09 12.00 20.06
C VAL A 254 7.54 11.61 20.34
N PRO A 255 8.47 11.86 19.38
CA PRO A 255 9.90 11.62 19.62
C PRO A 255 10.44 12.58 20.66
N LEU A 256 11.22 12.07 21.60
CA LEU A 256 11.84 12.88 22.65
C LEU A 256 13.22 13.39 22.19
N ARG A 257 13.65 14.53 22.71
CA ARG A 257 15.04 14.95 22.53
C ARG A 257 15.96 14.07 23.38
N LYS A 258 17.03 13.54 22.79
CA LYS A 258 18.11 12.98 23.59
C LYS A 258 18.76 14.12 24.34
N SER A 259 18.85 14.03 25.67
CA SER A 259 19.66 14.96 26.44
C SER A 259 21.09 14.90 25.90
N PRO A 260 21.76 16.05 25.71
CA PRO A 260 23.18 16.05 25.38
C PRO A 260 23.93 15.28 26.46
N ARG A 261 24.76 14.32 26.06
CA ARG A 261 25.69 13.62 26.96
C ARG A 261 26.83 14.55 27.35
#